data_ae4ac27e446d0fb9311dd3654ed03466
#
_entry.id   ae4ac27e446d0fb9311dd3654ed03466
#
_cell.length_a   1.000
_cell.length_b   1.000
_cell.length_c   1.000
_cell.angle_alpha   90.00
_cell.angle_beta   90.00
_cell.angle_gamma   90.00
#
_symmetry.space_group_name_H-M   'P 1'
#
loop_
_entity.id
_entity.type
_entity.pdbx_description
1 polymer ?
#
loop_
_entity_poly.entity_id
_entity_poly.type
_entity_poly.pdbx_seq_one_letter_code
_entity_poly.pdbx_strand_id
1 'polypeptide(L)'
;VVGLSISKTWFGETFDWTAEAYSGKASTYWRYYGRDRTIDNARSAGSWFLPIDMKSSGLLLTARSMEHTVRVGYHEGEASRPGERMGSGFNYAACPPPPGAPAGTVMPPPNCYNLGANDLDKVRVPIITLGASVSLPEHFKLTAEYGKSKIGSASRGLNRWGGYVALSKRIGAWTPYVYYAKVKSKGDALSMYEQFNGNAGVVNPAYRSYQRLMADLLADYDQSTVAVGTSFWVTTKSVIKAEWSQVNTGVASSFVDAPVGGESGNRRIDVLSLSYSFTF
;
A
#
# COMPACT_ATOMS: atom_id res chain seq x y z
N VAL A 1 -8.74 12.50 -13.57
CA VAL A 1 -7.75 11.62 -14.21
C VAL A 1 -7.80 11.86 -15.71
N VAL A 2 -6.65 12.12 -16.32
CA VAL A 2 -6.49 12.25 -17.78
C VAL A 2 -5.36 11.33 -18.20
N GLY A 3 -5.59 10.54 -19.25
CA GLY A 3 -4.58 9.61 -19.74
C GLY A 3 -4.90 9.08 -21.12
N LEU A 4 -3.91 8.42 -21.70
CA LEU A 4 -3.97 7.75 -22.97
C LEU A 4 -3.42 6.33 -22.82
N SER A 5 -4.04 5.38 -23.48
CA SER A 5 -3.49 4.03 -23.68
C SER A 5 -3.56 3.64 -25.15
N ILE A 6 -2.62 2.82 -25.54
CA ILE A 6 -2.56 2.17 -26.84
C ILE A 6 -2.28 0.69 -26.64
N SER A 7 -2.98 -0.16 -27.36
CA SER A 7 -2.78 -1.59 -27.30
C SER A 7 -2.77 -2.20 -28.69
N LYS A 8 -2.03 -3.30 -28.83
CA LYS A 8 -1.99 -4.13 -30.04
C LYS A 8 -2.09 -5.58 -29.63
N THR A 9 -3.01 -6.30 -30.26
CA THR A 9 -3.15 -7.75 -30.10
C THR A 9 -2.68 -8.45 -31.38
N TRP A 10 -1.91 -9.51 -31.21
CA TRP A 10 -1.52 -10.47 -32.22
C TRP A 10 -2.18 -11.79 -31.88
N PHE A 11 -2.95 -12.32 -32.82
CA PHE A 11 -3.62 -13.61 -32.67
C PHE A 11 -2.67 -14.73 -33.08
N GLY A 12 -2.52 -15.71 -32.22
CA GLY A 12 -1.69 -16.90 -32.46
C GLY A 12 -2.51 -18.18 -32.38
N GLU A 13 -1.94 -19.28 -32.74
CA GLU A 13 -2.64 -20.58 -32.68
C GLU A 13 -2.93 -21.06 -31.28
N THR A 14 -2.04 -20.79 -30.31
CA THR A 14 -2.16 -21.26 -28.95
C THR A 14 -2.42 -20.09 -27.97
N PHE A 15 -1.75 -18.95 -28.19
CA PHE A 15 -1.86 -17.77 -27.37
C PHE A 15 -2.04 -16.52 -28.22
N ASP A 16 -2.99 -15.70 -27.80
CA ASP A 16 -3.07 -14.30 -28.22
C ASP A 16 -2.15 -13.44 -27.34
N TRP A 17 -1.38 -12.59 -27.98
CA TRP A 17 -0.45 -11.69 -27.32
C TRP A 17 -0.94 -10.26 -27.42
N THR A 18 -1.07 -9.59 -26.29
CA THR A 18 -1.43 -8.18 -26.24
C THR A 18 -0.32 -7.39 -25.58
N ALA A 19 0.24 -6.41 -26.29
CA ALA A 19 1.08 -5.38 -25.71
C ALA A 19 0.26 -4.12 -25.51
N GLU A 20 0.41 -3.50 -24.35
CA GLU A 20 -0.27 -2.26 -23.98
C GLU A 20 0.74 -1.27 -23.41
N ALA A 21 0.64 0.00 -23.84
CA ALA A 21 1.36 1.12 -23.25
C ALA A 21 0.35 2.17 -22.79
N TYR A 22 0.60 2.77 -21.65
CA TYR A 22 -0.26 3.84 -21.14
C TYR A 22 0.54 4.94 -20.46
N SER A 23 -0.03 6.12 -20.43
CA SER A 23 0.44 7.25 -19.61
C SER A 23 -0.74 8.11 -19.18
N GLY A 24 -0.69 8.60 -17.94
CA GLY A 24 -1.75 9.43 -17.39
C GLY A 24 -1.30 10.25 -16.20
N LYS A 25 -2.15 11.18 -15.81
CA LYS A 25 -1.96 12.03 -14.63
C LYS A 25 -3.27 12.19 -13.85
N ALA A 26 -3.12 12.35 -12.55
CA ALA A 26 -4.23 12.63 -11.64
C ALA A 26 -3.73 13.49 -10.47
N SER A 27 -4.55 14.41 -10.03
CA SER A 27 -4.37 15.06 -8.73
C SER A 27 -5.23 14.33 -7.71
N THR A 28 -4.66 14.02 -6.57
CA THR A 28 -5.29 13.25 -5.50
C THR A 28 -4.75 13.68 -4.16
N TYR A 29 -5.14 12.99 -3.09
CA TYR A 29 -4.64 13.26 -1.76
C TYR A 29 -3.97 12.02 -1.19
N TRP A 30 -2.80 12.18 -0.60
CA TRP A 30 -2.16 11.14 0.18
C TRP A 30 -2.67 11.23 1.61
N ARG A 31 -3.24 10.14 2.10
CA ARG A 31 -3.72 10.02 3.46
C ARG A 31 -2.59 9.55 4.39
N TYR A 32 -2.43 10.26 5.48
CA TYR A 32 -1.67 9.83 6.64
C TYR A 32 -2.60 9.65 7.83
N TYR A 33 -2.20 8.80 8.77
CA TYR A 33 -2.89 8.62 10.02
C TYR A 33 -1.87 8.65 11.16
N GLY A 34 -2.07 9.56 12.12
CA GLY A 34 -1.28 9.62 13.34
C GLY A 34 -2.10 9.09 14.51
N ARG A 35 -1.59 8.07 15.19
CA ARG A 35 -2.28 7.40 16.30
C ARG A 35 -2.34 8.21 17.59
N ASP A 36 -1.46 9.19 17.78
CA ASP A 36 -1.42 10.05 18.95
C ASP A 36 -1.64 11.52 18.61
N ARG A 37 -1.19 11.97 17.42
CA ARG A 37 -1.29 13.36 16.98
C ARG A 37 -1.17 13.48 15.47
N THR A 38 -1.67 14.56 14.89
CA THR A 38 -1.43 14.97 13.51
C THR A 38 -0.13 15.76 13.37
N ILE A 39 0.39 15.91 12.14
CA ILE A 39 1.67 16.59 11.89
C ILE A 39 1.63 18.08 12.25
N ASP A 40 0.49 18.72 12.05
CA ASP A 40 0.23 20.12 12.41
C ASP A 40 -0.10 20.31 13.90
N ASN A 41 -0.16 19.21 14.67
CA ASN A 41 -0.58 19.18 16.07
C ASN A 41 -1.99 19.77 16.32
N ALA A 42 -2.80 19.90 15.26
CA ALA A 42 -4.16 20.44 15.39
C ALA A 42 -5.12 19.44 16.04
N ARG A 43 -4.78 18.15 16.00
CA ARG A 43 -5.58 17.05 16.56
C ARG A 43 -4.68 16.10 17.36
N SER A 44 -5.23 15.51 18.41
CA SER A 44 -4.52 14.52 19.22
C SER A 44 -4.25 13.21 18.47
N ALA A 45 -5.17 12.79 17.62
CA ALA A 45 -5.05 11.64 16.71
C ALA A 45 -5.94 11.85 15.49
N GLY A 46 -5.67 11.14 14.39
CA GLY A 46 -6.54 11.14 13.24
C GLY A 46 -5.82 11.20 11.89
N SER A 47 -6.63 11.27 10.85
CA SER A 47 -6.16 11.38 9.47
C SER A 47 -5.97 12.81 9.04
N TRP A 48 -4.94 13.04 8.23
CA TRP A 48 -4.81 14.25 7.42
C TRP A 48 -4.45 13.90 5.98
N PHE A 49 -4.69 14.82 5.09
CA PHE A 49 -4.59 14.60 3.65
C PHE A 49 -3.66 15.64 3.04
N LEU A 50 -2.66 15.18 2.29
CA LEU A 50 -1.74 16.05 1.56
C LEU A 50 -2.04 15.97 0.07
N PRO A 51 -2.19 17.11 -0.64
CA PRO A 51 -2.38 17.11 -2.08
C PRO A 51 -1.15 16.56 -2.78
N ILE A 52 -1.38 15.67 -3.74
CA ILE A 52 -0.34 15.01 -4.53
C ILE A 52 -0.76 15.01 -6.00
N ASP A 53 0.14 15.43 -6.86
CA ASP A 53 0.05 15.20 -8.29
C ASP A 53 0.78 13.91 -8.65
N MET A 54 0.06 13.02 -9.30
CA MET A 54 0.58 11.72 -9.73
C MET A 54 0.62 11.64 -11.24
N LYS A 55 1.75 11.19 -11.77
CA LYS A 55 1.86 10.69 -13.14
C LYS A 55 2.11 9.19 -13.09
N SER A 56 1.50 8.46 -14.01
CA SER A 56 1.70 7.03 -14.12
C SER A 56 1.88 6.68 -15.58
N SER A 57 2.88 5.86 -15.89
CA SER A 57 3.09 5.27 -17.20
C SER A 57 3.47 3.81 -17.04
N GLY A 58 3.23 3.01 -18.08
CA GLY A 58 3.56 1.59 -18.00
C GLY A 58 3.46 0.89 -19.35
N LEU A 59 4.08 -0.29 -19.33
CA LEU A 59 4.05 -1.26 -20.43
C LEU A 59 3.57 -2.59 -19.84
N LEU A 60 2.62 -3.23 -20.53
CA LEU A 60 2.11 -4.55 -20.18
C LEU A 60 2.20 -5.47 -21.38
N LEU A 61 2.58 -6.70 -21.11
CA LEU A 61 2.49 -7.80 -22.07
C LEU A 61 1.61 -8.88 -21.46
N THR A 62 0.58 -9.28 -22.19
CA THR A 62 -0.36 -10.33 -21.80
C THR A 62 -0.35 -11.42 -22.85
N ALA A 63 -0.17 -12.66 -22.40
CA ALA A 63 -0.42 -13.87 -23.18
C ALA A 63 -1.71 -14.50 -22.68
N ARG A 64 -2.65 -14.76 -23.59
CA ARG A 64 -3.95 -15.35 -23.27
C ARG A 64 -4.27 -16.51 -24.18
N SER A 65 -4.65 -17.63 -23.62
CA SER A 65 -5.34 -18.72 -24.30
C SER A 65 -6.80 -18.81 -23.84
N MET A 66 -7.53 -19.81 -24.29
CA MET A 66 -8.91 -20.06 -23.78
C MET A 66 -8.94 -20.33 -22.28
N GLU A 67 -7.90 -20.95 -21.74
CA GLU A 67 -7.86 -21.44 -20.36
C GLU A 67 -6.88 -20.69 -19.46
N HIS A 68 -5.90 -20.00 -20.08
CA HIS A 68 -4.77 -19.44 -19.33
C HIS A 68 -4.54 -17.98 -19.69
N THR A 69 -4.14 -17.21 -18.71
CA THR A 69 -3.68 -15.84 -18.92
C THR A 69 -2.41 -15.62 -18.11
N VAL A 70 -1.39 -15.08 -18.73
CA VAL A 70 -0.16 -14.63 -18.04
C VAL A 70 0.07 -13.18 -18.41
N ARG A 71 0.44 -12.37 -17.43
CA ARG A 71 0.71 -10.95 -17.62
C ARG A 71 2.00 -10.54 -16.93
N VAL A 72 2.80 -9.75 -17.61
CA VAL A 72 3.95 -9.06 -17.03
C VAL A 72 3.80 -7.56 -17.31
N GLY A 73 4.12 -6.75 -16.32
CA GLY A 73 4.05 -5.29 -16.44
C GLY A 73 5.23 -4.59 -15.80
N TYR A 74 5.63 -3.49 -16.41
CA TYR A 74 6.50 -2.50 -15.82
C TYR A 74 5.75 -1.17 -15.77
N HIS A 75 5.72 -0.57 -14.59
CA HIS A 75 5.02 0.68 -14.35
C HIS A 75 5.96 1.67 -13.66
N GLU A 76 5.85 2.93 -13.98
CA GLU A 76 6.51 4.01 -13.28
C GLU A 76 5.47 5.00 -12.80
N GLY A 77 5.40 5.17 -11.48
CA GLY A 77 4.67 6.23 -10.82
C GLY A 77 5.62 7.39 -10.50
N GLU A 78 5.17 8.61 -10.69
CA GLU A 78 5.85 9.82 -10.26
C GLU A 78 4.88 10.61 -9.39
N ALA A 79 5.26 10.89 -8.15
CA ALA A 79 4.48 11.69 -7.21
C ALA A 79 5.21 13.01 -6.93
N SER A 80 4.49 14.12 -6.92
CA SER A 80 4.98 15.44 -6.55
C SER A 80 3.94 16.21 -5.74
N ARG A 81 4.36 17.23 -5.02
CA ARG A 81 3.44 18.12 -4.30
C ARG A 81 3.28 19.42 -5.07
N PRO A 82 2.02 19.91 -5.27
CA PRO A 82 1.79 21.20 -5.93
C PRO A 82 2.48 22.35 -5.16
N GLY A 83 3.43 23.03 -5.81
CA GLY A 83 4.10 24.20 -5.25
C GLY A 83 5.06 23.95 -4.09
N GLU A 84 5.30 22.70 -3.70
CA GLU A 84 6.17 22.35 -2.58
C GLU A 84 7.11 21.19 -2.95
N ARG A 85 8.27 21.13 -2.27
CA ARG A 85 9.17 19.98 -2.36
C ARG A 85 8.79 18.90 -1.36
N MET A 86 9.08 17.67 -1.70
CA MET A 86 8.87 16.50 -0.84
C MET A 86 10.11 16.22 -0.01
N GLY A 87 9.91 15.73 1.21
CA GLY A 87 11.05 15.32 2.04
C GLY A 87 11.62 13.98 1.59
N SER A 88 12.96 13.87 1.58
CA SER A 88 13.70 12.67 1.18
C SER A 88 13.79 11.60 2.28
N GLY A 89 13.66 11.98 3.55
CA GLY A 89 13.87 11.03 4.65
C GLY A 89 13.71 11.63 6.03
N PHE A 90 14.46 11.05 6.96
CA PHE A 90 14.52 11.42 8.37
C PHE A 90 15.97 11.60 8.79
N ASN A 91 16.20 12.40 9.83
CA ASN A 91 17.48 12.54 10.50
C ASN A 91 17.35 12.25 11.99
N TYR A 92 18.43 11.83 12.63
CA TYR A 92 18.51 11.62 14.08
C TYR A 92 19.35 12.74 14.69
N ALA A 93 18.70 13.67 15.36
CA ALA A 93 19.30 14.91 15.89
C ALA A 93 18.62 15.32 17.20
N ALA A 94 19.06 16.41 17.80
CA ALA A 94 18.40 16.97 18.98
C ALA A 94 16.88 17.10 18.75
N CYS A 95 16.10 16.79 19.76
CA CYS A 95 14.66 16.98 19.70
C CYS A 95 14.32 18.46 19.44
N PRO A 96 13.27 18.77 18.63
CA PRO A 96 12.88 20.15 18.39
C PRO A 96 12.47 20.81 19.72
N PRO A 97 12.82 22.07 19.97
CA PRO A 97 12.39 22.74 21.17
C PRO A 97 10.85 22.81 21.24
N PRO A 98 10.25 22.72 22.43
CA PRO A 98 8.80 22.81 22.57
C PRO A 98 8.31 24.19 22.14
N PRO A 99 7.03 24.31 21.69
CA PRO A 99 6.45 25.59 21.33
C PRO A 99 6.60 26.62 22.46
N GLY A 100 7.10 27.83 22.14
CA GLY A 100 7.33 28.90 23.09
C GLY A 100 8.68 28.84 23.81
N ALA A 101 9.54 27.86 23.53
CA ALA A 101 10.90 27.86 24.07
C ALA A 101 11.72 29.02 23.52
N PRO A 102 12.65 29.60 24.31
CA PRO A 102 13.57 30.64 23.82
C PRO A 102 14.38 30.20 22.59
N ALA A 103 14.67 31.15 21.72
CA ALA A 103 15.52 30.87 20.56
C ALA A 103 16.89 30.33 21.01
N GLY A 104 17.37 29.27 20.33
CA GLY A 104 18.64 28.63 20.70
C GLY A 104 18.55 27.58 21.81
N THR A 105 17.36 27.26 22.33
CA THR A 105 17.20 26.18 23.30
C THR A 105 17.70 24.86 22.71
N VAL A 106 18.71 24.26 23.33
CA VAL A 106 19.24 22.95 22.98
C VAL A 106 18.62 21.92 23.91
N MET A 107 17.99 20.90 23.31
CA MET A 107 17.41 19.81 24.08
C MET A 107 18.49 18.78 24.44
N PRO A 108 18.51 18.28 25.69
CA PRO A 108 19.46 17.25 26.09
C PRO A 108 19.14 15.90 25.42
N PRO A 109 20.13 15.00 25.32
CA PRO A 109 19.88 13.62 24.90
C PRO A 109 18.80 12.94 25.78
N PRO A 110 18.12 11.92 25.26
CA PRO A 110 18.29 11.29 23.93
C PRO A 110 17.75 12.13 22.78
N ASN A 111 18.39 11.98 21.59
CA ASN A 111 17.96 12.63 20.34
C ASN A 111 16.61 12.07 19.83
N CYS A 112 16.02 12.81 18.90
CA CYS A 112 14.79 12.46 18.20
C CYS A 112 15.07 12.10 16.74
N TYR A 113 14.21 11.25 16.19
CA TYR A 113 14.03 11.17 14.74
C TYR A 113 13.17 12.34 14.29
N ASN A 114 13.64 13.09 13.33
CA ASN A 114 12.99 14.29 12.81
C ASN A 114 12.80 14.16 11.31
N LEU A 115 11.82 14.87 10.75
CA LEU A 115 11.71 14.99 9.30
C LEU A 115 12.98 15.63 8.74
N GLY A 116 13.53 15.02 7.70
CA GLY A 116 14.61 15.57 6.91
C GLY A 116 14.18 16.77 6.08
N ALA A 117 15.14 17.35 5.34
CA ALA A 117 14.85 18.45 4.44
C ALA A 117 13.84 18.08 3.36
N ASN A 118 13.07 19.06 2.90
CA ASN A 118 12.23 18.94 1.70
C ASN A 118 13.09 19.26 0.48
N ASP A 119 13.76 18.27 -0.05
CA ASP A 119 14.79 18.41 -1.09
C ASP A 119 14.46 17.68 -2.40
N LEU A 120 13.34 16.96 -2.44
CA LEU A 120 12.89 16.24 -3.62
C LEU A 120 11.76 16.99 -4.33
N ASP A 121 11.94 17.28 -5.61
CA ASP A 121 10.87 17.83 -6.46
C ASP A 121 9.81 16.77 -6.75
N LYS A 122 10.22 15.49 -6.80
CA LYS A 122 9.36 14.35 -7.07
C LYS A 122 9.95 13.05 -6.55
N VAL A 123 9.07 12.09 -6.31
CA VAL A 123 9.42 10.71 -5.97
C VAL A 123 9.01 9.80 -7.10
N ARG A 124 9.94 9.00 -7.62
CA ARG A 124 9.67 7.99 -8.65
C ARG A 124 9.54 6.62 -8.02
N VAL A 125 8.53 5.90 -8.45
CA VAL A 125 8.16 4.58 -7.93
C VAL A 125 8.08 3.59 -9.09
N PRO A 126 9.19 2.95 -9.48
CA PRO A 126 9.14 1.84 -10.42
C PRO A 126 8.48 0.63 -9.77
N ILE A 127 7.60 -0.03 -10.53
CA ILE A 127 6.84 -1.20 -10.10
C ILE A 127 6.92 -2.26 -11.19
N ILE A 128 7.26 -3.49 -10.81
CA ILE A 128 7.16 -4.66 -11.66
C ILE A 128 5.98 -5.49 -11.18
N THR A 129 5.15 -5.96 -12.11
CA THR A 129 4.02 -6.83 -11.83
C THR A 129 4.08 -8.11 -12.63
N LEU A 130 3.67 -9.22 -12.01
CA LEU A 130 3.49 -10.52 -12.63
C LEU A 130 2.11 -11.03 -12.24
N GLY A 131 1.36 -11.57 -13.19
CA GLY A 131 0.05 -12.14 -12.94
C GLY A 131 -0.18 -13.39 -13.77
N ALA A 132 -0.85 -14.37 -13.21
CA ALA A 132 -1.25 -15.58 -13.91
C ALA A 132 -2.66 -16.02 -13.45
N SER A 133 -3.42 -16.53 -14.41
CA SER A 133 -4.72 -17.17 -14.17
C SER A 133 -4.79 -18.43 -15.03
N VAL A 134 -5.01 -19.57 -14.37
CA VAL A 134 -4.95 -20.90 -14.98
C VAL A 134 -6.24 -21.63 -14.65
N SER A 135 -6.96 -22.07 -15.68
CA SER A 135 -8.06 -23.02 -15.50
C SER A 135 -7.50 -24.42 -15.30
N LEU A 136 -8.02 -25.12 -14.31
CA LEU A 136 -7.65 -26.46 -13.93
C LEU A 136 -8.84 -27.41 -14.18
N PRO A 137 -8.63 -28.73 -14.23
CA PRO A 137 -9.72 -29.70 -14.35
C PRO A 137 -10.83 -29.47 -13.30
N GLU A 138 -12.00 -30.00 -13.55
CA GLU A 138 -13.20 -29.90 -12.69
C GLU A 138 -13.64 -28.48 -12.35
N HIS A 139 -13.45 -27.54 -13.27
CA HIS A 139 -13.83 -26.12 -13.14
C HIS A 139 -13.12 -25.37 -12.02
N PHE A 140 -11.95 -25.84 -11.58
CA PHE A 140 -11.07 -25.05 -10.73
C PHE A 140 -10.37 -23.95 -11.52
N LYS A 141 -10.06 -22.86 -10.84
CA LYS A 141 -9.27 -21.75 -11.37
C LYS A 141 -8.27 -21.29 -10.32
N LEU A 142 -6.99 -21.31 -10.67
CA LEU A 142 -5.91 -20.75 -9.88
C LEU A 142 -5.57 -19.36 -10.42
N THR A 143 -5.48 -18.38 -9.53
CA THR A 143 -5.05 -17.02 -9.88
C THR A 143 -3.96 -16.59 -8.92
N ALA A 144 -2.90 -16.00 -9.43
CA ALA A 144 -1.82 -15.45 -8.62
C ALA A 144 -1.35 -14.13 -9.22
N GLU A 145 -1.05 -13.17 -8.35
CA GLU A 145 -0.41 -11.92 -8.74
C GLU A 145 0.71 -11.57 -7.77
N TYR A 146 1.74 -10.92 -8.30
CA TYR A 146 2.89 -10.43 -7.55
C TYR A 146 3.27 -9.05 -8.06
N GLY A 147 3.59 -8.15 -7.15
CA GLY A 147 4.10 -6.83 -7.46
C GLY A 147 5.26 -6.46 -6.55
N LYS A 148 6.21 -5.71 -7.09
CA LYS A 148 7.37 -5.21 -6.34
C LYS A 148 7.68 -3.79 -6.75
N SER A 149 7.83 -2.91 -5.75
CA SER A 149 8.32 -1.55 -5.94
C SER A 149 9.69 -1.37 -5.29
N LYS A 150 10.53 -0.53 -5.93
CA LYS A 150 11.85 -0.14 -5.41
C LYS A 150 12.05 1.34 -5.66
N ILE A 151 12.16 2.12 -4.60
CA ILE A 151 12.39 3.57 -4.66
C ILE A 151 13.81 3.84 -4.23
N GLY A 152 14.55 4.57 -5.06
CA GLY A 152 15.94 4.90 -4.78
C GLY A 152 16.15 6.23 -4.03
N SER A 153 15.18 7.15 -4.14
CA SER A 153 15.36 8.54 -3.75
C SER A 153 14.74 8.92 -2.40
N ALA A 154 13.98 8.02 -1.76
CA ALA A 154 13.35 8.33 -0.48
C ALA A 154 13.36 7.12 0.46
N SER A 155 13.79 7.34 1.71
CA SER A 155 13.84 6.33 2.77
C SER A 155 12.57 6.38 3.61
N ARG A 156 11.39 6.13 3.00
CA ARG A 156 10.10 6.21 3.70
C ARG A 156 9.26 4.94 3.61
N GLY A 157 9.89 3.77 3.63
CA GLY A 157 9.17 2.49 3.66
C GLY A 157 8.52 2.07 2.34
N LEU A 158 8.71 2.82 1.25
CA LEU A 158 8.04 2.58 -0.02
C LEU A 158 8.62 1.40 -0.82
N ASN A 159 9.73 0.82 -0.38
CA ASN A 159 10.31 -0.41 -0.94
C ASN A 159 9.56 -1.61 -0.41
N ARG A 160 8.70 -2.21 -1.23
CA ARG A 160 7.83 -3.32 -0.81
C ARG A 160 7.58 -4.30 -1.94
N TRP A 161 7.12 -5.45 -1.55
CA TRP A 161 6.50 -6.41 -2.45
C TRP A 161 5.14 -6.84 -1.90
N GLY A 162 4.28 -7.28 -2.75
CA GLY A 162 3.00 -7.85 -2.37
C GLY A 162 2.54 -8.84 -3.42
N GLY A 163 1.64 -9.73 -3.03
CA GLY A 163 1.05 -10.68 -3.95
C GLY A 163 -0.04 -11.49 -3.27
N TYR A 164 -0.75 -12.24 -4.10
CA TYR A 164 -1.75 -13.19 -3.61
C TYR A 164 -1.79 -14.43 -4.51
N VAL A 165 -2.32 -15.49 -3.94
CA VAL A 165 -2.74 -16.70 -4.63
C VAL A 165 -4.17 -17.04 -4.23
N ALA A 166 -5.02 -17.33 -5.20
CA ALA A 166 -6.43 -17.64 -5.01
C ALA A 166 -6.79 -18.90 -5.77
N LEU A 167 -7.56 -19.78 -5.14
CA LEU A 167 -8.19 -20.95 -5.75
C LEU A 167 -9.69 -20.78 -5.68
N SER A 168 -10.36 -20.97 -6.80
CA SER A 168 -11.84 -20.97 -6.88
C SER A 168 -12.33 -22.19 -7.66
N LYS A 169 -13.58 -22.57 -7.41
CA LYS A 169 -14.26 -23.65 -8.15
C LYS A 169 -15.66 -23.20 -8.54
N ARG A 170 -16.01 -23.34 -9.82
CA ARG A 170 -17.39 -23.07 -10.26
C ARG A 170 -18.27 -24.31 -10.08
N ILE A 171 -19.38 -24.17 -9.35
CA ILE A 171 -20.36 -25.21 -9.05
C ILE A 171 -21.75 -24.63 -9.37
N GLY A 172 -22.20 -24.80 -10.61
CA GLY A 172 -23.44 -24.17 -11.07
C GLY A 172 -23.41 -22.65 -10.95
N ALA A 173 -24.32 -22.07 -10.17
CA ALA A 173 -24.38 -20.64 -9.90
C ALA A 173 -23.41 -20.17 -8.80
N TRP A 174 -22.79 -21.09 -8.06
CA TRP A 174 -21.87 -20.81 -6.98
C TRP A 174 -20.42 -20.81 -7.44
N THR A 175 -19.62 -19.92 -6.87
CA THR A 175 -18.17 -19.90 -7.06
C THR A 175 -17.49 -19.68 -5.71
N PRO A 176 -17.35 -20.74 -4.88
CA PRO A 176 -16.54 -20.67 -3.68
C PRO A 176 -15.06 -20.43 -4.03
N TYR A 177 -14.36 -19.74 -3.13
CA TYR A 177 -12.93 -19.44 -3.27
C TYR A 177 -12.24 -19.32 -1.92
N VAL A 178 -10.94 -19.51 -1.96
CA VAL A 178 -10.01 -19.20 -0.88
C VAL A 178 -8.85 -18.44 -1.45
N TYR A 179 -8.29 -17.48 -0.70
CA TYR A 179 -7.03 -16.86 -1.07
C TYR A 179 -6.13 -16.58 0.14
N TYR A 180 -4.85 -16.50 -0.17
CA TYR A 180 -3.83 -15.97 0.71
C TYR A 180 -3.17 -14.78 0.03
N ALA A 181 -3.08 -13.66 0.75
CA ALA A 181 -2.40 -12.46 0.29
C ALA A 181 -1.35 -12.02 1.32
N LYS A 182 -0.26 -11.41 0.82
CA LYS A 182 0.78 -10.83 1.68
C LYS A 182 1.33 -9.58 1.05
N VAL A 183 1.58 -8.56 1.89
CA VAL A 183 2.36 -7.39 1.55
C VAL A 183 3.42 -7.17 2.60
N LYS A 184 4.65 -6.88 2.17
CA LYS A 184 5.76 -6.67 3.09
C LYS A 184 6.72 -5.60 2.57
N SER A 185 7.02 -4.62 3.41
CA SER A 185 8.11 -3.67 3.24
C SER A 185 9.46 -4.38 3.43
N LYS A 186 10.54 -3.82 2.90
CA LYS A 186 11.88 -4.34 3.14
C LYS A 186 12.25 -4.27 4.62
N GLY A 187 13.17 -5.15 5.04
CA GLY A 187 13.59 -5.26 6.43
C GLY A 187 14.19 -3.97 7.01
N ASP A 188 14.91 -3.20 6.18
CA ASP A 188 15.45 -1.88 6.55
C ASP A 188 14.35 -0.87 6.91
N ALA A 189 13.25 -0.85 6.16
CA ALA A 189 12.10 0.00 6.44
C ALA A 189 11.39 -0.42 7.74
N LEU A 190 11.12 -1.71 7.92
CA LEU A 190 10.51 -2.21 9.15
C LEU A 190 11.40 -1.96 10.37
N SER A 191 12.71 -2.13 10.25
CA SER A 191 13.66 -1.82 11.31
C SER A 191 13.67 -0.31 11.65
N MET A 192 13.50 0.55 10.64
CA MET A 192 13.36 2.00 10.86
C MET A 192 12.09 2.32 11.64
N TYR A 193 10.97 1.69 11.30
CA TYR A 193 9.72 1.83 12.08
C TYR A 193 9.93 1.43 13.54
N GLU A 194 10.56 0.27 13.79
CA GLU A 194 10.84 -0.20 15.16
C GLU A 194 11.73 0.76 15.93
N GLN A 195 12.76 1.32 15.28
CA GLN A 195 13.65 2.30 15.89
C GLN A 195 12.90 3.58 16.26
N PHE A 196 12.08 4.13 15.37
CA PHE A 196 11.32 5.34 15.63
C PHE A 196 10.28 5.12 16.74
N ASN A 197 9.55 4.02 16.65
CA ASN A 197 8.56 3.66 17.64
C ASN A 197 9.20 3.35 19.01
N GLY A 198 10.34 2.64 19.02
CA GLY A 198 11.12 2.34 20.22
C GLY A 198 11.68 3.60 20.88
N ASN A 199 12.14 4.57 20.09
CA ASN A 199 12.66 5.83 20.60
C ASN A 199 11.62 6.64 21.42
N ALA A 200 10.32 6.45 21.14
CA ALA A 200 9.24 7.03 21.94
C ALA A 200 9.27 6.59 23.42
N GLY A 201 9.85 5.41 23.72
CA GLY A 201 10.03 4.93 25.09
C GLY A 201 11.25 5.52 25.82
N VAL A 202 12.20 6.08 25.07
CA VAL A 202 13.50 6.56 25.59
C VAL A 202 13.53 8.07 25.76
N VAL A 203 12.88 8.81 24.85
CA VAL A 203 12.84 10.29 24.91
C VAL A 203 12.01 10.79 26.09
N ASN A 204 12.21 12.05 26.45
CA ASN A 204 11.35 12.73 27.41
C ASN A 204 9.87 12.53 27.06
N PRO A 205 8.97 12.28 28.03
CA PRO A 205 7.54 12.06 27.79
C PRO A 205 6.86 13.08 26.88
N ALA A 206 7.29 14.34 26.88
CA ALA A 206 6.79 15.39 26.01
C ALA A 206 7.01 15.11 24.49
N TYR A 207 7.96 14.24 24.14
CA TYR A 207 8.29 13.88 22.75
C TYR A 207 7.78 12.51 22.32
N ARG A 208 7.16 11.74 23.20
CA ARG A 208 6.66 10.39 22.88
C ARG A 208 5.72 10.39 21.69
N SER A 209 4.70 11.25 21.71
CA SER A 209 3.74 11.36 20.61
C SER A 209 4.38 11.85 19.32
N TYR A 210 5.42 12.70 19.41
CA TYR A 210 6.18 13.15 18.26
C TYR A 210 6.97 12.00 17.61
N GLN A 211 7.66 11.17 18.41
CA GLN A 211 8.41 10.02 17.85
C GLN A 211 7.47 8.96 17.27
N ARG A 212 6.33 8.72 17.89
CA ARG A 212 5.30 7.82 17.34
C ARG A 212 4.74 8.36 16.03
N LEU A 213 4.55 9.68 15.90
CA LEU A 213 4.18 10.30 14.64
C LEU A 213 5.26 10.09 13.57
N MET A 214 6.54 10.17 13.90
CA MET A 214 7.62 9.90 12.93
C MET A 214 7.55 8.46 12.42
N ALA A 215 7.23 7.49 13.28
CA ALA A 215 6.96 6.11 12.85
C ALA A 215 5.71 6.01 11.97
N ASP A 216 4.63 6.71 12.30
CA ASP A 216 3.38 6.70 11.52
C ASP A 216 3.51 7.34 10.14
N LEU A 217 4.53 8.19 9.92
CA LEU A 217 4.84 8.78 8.61
C LEU A 217 5.54 7.80 7.65
N LEU A 218 6.03 6.67 8.16
CA LEU A 218 6.56 5.60 7.32
C LEU A 218 5.40 4.82 6.68
N ALA A 219 5.48 4.63 5.37
CA ALA A 219 4.49 3.83 4.64
C ALA A 219 4.88 2.34 4.68
N ASP A 220 4.92 1.78 5.89
CA ASP A 220 5.38 0.42 6.13
C ASP A 220 4.24 -0.59 6.16
N TYR A 221 4.56 -1.79 5.67
CA TYR A 221 3.61 -2.89 5.54
C TYR A 221 4.28 -4.19 5.98
N ASP A 222 3.68 -4.87 6.92
CA ASP A 222 3.93 -6.28 7.23
C ASP A 222 2.59 -6.92 7.56
N GLN A 223 1.92 -7.42 6.52
CA GLN A 223 0.55 -7.89 6.64
C GLN A 223 0.32 -9.11 5.77
N SER A 224 -0.41 -10.07 6.30
CA SER A 224 -0.95 -11.21 5.56
C SER A 224 -2.46 -11.33 5.77
N THR A 225 -3.14 -11.90 4.78
CA THR A 225 -4.59 -12.11 4.81
C THR A 225 -4.90 -13.52 4.30
N VAL A 226 -5.73 -14.23 5.03
CA VAL A 226 -6.40 -15.45 4.55
C VAL A 226 -7.88 -15.12 4.43
N ALA A 227 -8.50 -15.52 3.34
CA ALA A 227 -9.93 -15.33 3.16
C ALA A 227 -10.60 -16.55 2.55
N VAL A 228 -11.85 -16.75 2.93
CA VAL A 228 -12.77 -17.69 2.28
C VAL A 228 -14.05 -16.96 1.92
N GLY A 229 -14.59 -17.26 0.77
CA GLY A 229 -15.80 -16.62 0.31
C GLY A 229 -16.50 -17.37 -0.79
N THR A 230 -17.62 -16.84 -1.23
CA THR A 230 -18.33 -17.35 -2.38
C THR A 230 -19.03 -16.24 -3.12
N SER A 231 -19.14 -16.39 -4.44
CA SER A 231 -20.03 -15.60 -5.28
C SER A 231 -21.20 -16.47 -5.70
N PHE A 232 -22.41 -15.92 -5.66
CA PHE A 232 -23.63 -16.55 -6.12
C PHE A 232 -24.28 -15.70 -7.22
N TRP A 233 -24.39 -16.26 -8.41
CA TRP A 233 -25.07 -15.64 -9.54
C TRP A 233 -26.57 -15.80 -9.40
N VAL A 234 -27.26 -14.71 -9.01
CA VAL A 234 -28.74 -14.69 -8.88
C VAL A 234 -29.36 -14.70 -10.25
N THR A 235 -28.77 -13.96 -11.20
CA THR A 235 -29.14 -13.92 -12.61
C THR A 235 -27.89 -13.82 -13.46
N THR A 236 -28.04 -13.83 -14.79
CA THR A 236 -26.91 -13.55 -15.71
C THR A 236 -26.31 -12.14 -15.56
N LYS A 237 -27.03 -11.25 -14.89
CA LYS A 237 -26.68 -9.82 -14.71
C LYS A 237 -26.44 -9.42 -13.26
N SER A 238 -26.62 -10.32 -12.31
CA SER A 238 -26.50 -9.97 -10.89
C SER A 238 -25.82 -11.07 -10.07
N VAL A 239 -24.95 -10.64 -9.15
CA VAL A 239 -24.17 -11.51 -8.29
C VAL A 239 -24.16 -10.99 -6.85
N ILE A 240 -24.31 -11.90 -5.90
CA ILE A 240 -24.06 -11.67 -4.48
C ILE A 240 -22.71 -12.29 -4.15
N LYS A 241 -21.89 -11.60 -3.38
CA LYS A 241 -20.63 -12.10 -2.86
C LYS A 241 -20.61 -11.96 -1.35
N ALA A 242 -20.26 -13.05 -0.66
CA ALA A 242 -20.00 -13.06 0.77
C ALA A 242 -18.57 -13.55 1.02
N GLU A 243 -17.85 -12.90 1.93
CA GLU A 243 -16.46 -13.20 2.25
C GLU A 243 -16.20 -12.98 3.74
N TRP A 244 -15.51 -13.91 4.36
CA TRP A 244 -14.82 -13.71 5.62
C TRP A 244 -13.31 -13.70 5.37
N SER A 245 -12.62 -12.72 5.93
CA SER A 245 -11.18 -12.63 5.85
C SER A 245 -10.56 -12.34 7.22
N GLN A 246 -9.40 -12.92 7.44
CA GLN A 246 -8.57 -12.70 8.61
C GLN A 246 -7.28 -12.02 8.19
N VAL A 247 -7.09 -10.82 8.69
CA VAL A 247 -5.89 -10.00 8.48
C VAL A 247 -5.00 -10.11 9.70
N ASN A 248 -3.72 -10.47 9.49
CA ASN A 248 -2.71 -10.48 10.52
C ASN A 248 -1.63 -9.45 10.17
N THR A 249 -1.39 -8.49 11.06
CA THR A 249 -0.27 -7.54 10.94
C THR A 249 0.93 -8.04 11.74
N GLY A 250 2.13 -7.90 11.18
CA GLY A 250 3.40 -8.13 11.87
C GLY A 250 3.87 -6.86 12.59
N VAL A 251 5.03 -6.34 12.22
CA VAL A 251 5.65 -5.16 12.87
C VAL A 251 4.77 -3.91 12.76
N ALA A 252 4.27 -3.62 11.56
CA ALA A 252 3.41 -2.47 11.29
C ALA A 252 2.59 -2.68 10.02
N SER A 253 1.48 -1.98 9.89
CA SER A 253 0.76 -1.89 8.62
C SER A 253 0.07 -0.55 8.48
N SER A 254 0.46 0.22 7.47
CA SER A 254 -0.18 1.49 7.12
C SER A 254 -1.59 1.34 6.51
N PHE A 255 -2.08 0.11 6.33
CA PHE A 255 -3.47 -0.16 5.98
C PHE A 255 -4.40 -0.20 7.21
N VAL A 256 -3.81 -0.24 8.42
CA VAL A 256 -4.58 -0.36 9.66
C VAL A 256 -4.37 0.90 10.49
N ASP A 257 -5.45 1.62 10.76
CA ASP A 257 -5.45 2.72 11.71
C ASP A 257 -5.34 2.15 13.13
N ALA A 258 -4.26 2.47 13.82
CA ALA A 258 -4.12 2.09 15.21
C ALA A 258 -5.10 2.88 16.09
N PRO A 259 -5.69 2.29 17.13
CA PRO A 259 -6.43 3.07 18.11
C PRO A 259 -5.52 4.08 18.82
N VAL A 260 -6.10 5.15 19.35
CA VAL A 260 -5.36 6.18 20.09
C VAL A 260 -4.52 5.51 21.18
N GLY A 261 -3.23 5.85 21.23
CA GLY A 261 -2.28 5.24 22.16
C GLY A 261 -1.91 3.78 21.84
N GLY A 262 -2.52 3.17 20.84
CA GLY A 262 -2.31 1.76 20.47
C GLY A 262 -1.21 1.55 19.43
N GLU A 263 -1.13 0.33 18.92
CA GLU A 263 -0.17 -0.09 17.89
C GLU A 263 -0.92 -0.63 16.68
N SER A 264 -0.36 -0.45 15.47
CA SER A 264 -0.86 -1.06 14.22
C SER A 264 -0.29 -2.46 13.98
N GLY A 265 0.79 -2.81 14.67
CA GLY A 265 1.44 -4.12 14.60
C GLY A 265 0.82 -5.17 15.51
N ASN A 266 1.15 -6.44 15.23
CA ASN A 266 0.74 -7.62 16.00
C ASN A 266 -0.79 -7.69 16.24
N ARG A 267 -1.56 -7.35 15.21
CA ARG A 267 -3.03 -7.35 15.24
C ARG A 267 -3.59 -8.49 14.41
N ARG A 268 -4.68 -9.07 14.92
CA ARG A 268 -5.57 -9.95 14.17
C ARG A 268 -6.91 -9.23 14.01
N ILE A 269 -7.37 -9.12 12.76
CA ILE A 269 -8.60 -8.42 12.40
C ILE A 269 -9.43 -9.35 11.55
N ASP A 270 -10.64 -9.66 12.00
CA ASP A 270 -11.61 -10.44 11.24
C ASP A 270 -12.58 -9.49 10.55
N VAL A 271 -12.77 -9.69 9.24
CA VAL A 271 -13.64 -8.86 8.40
C VAL A 271 -14.68 -9.74 7.73
N LEU A 272 -15.95 -9.40 7.90
CA LEU A 272 -17.07 -9.99 7.17
C LEU A 272 -17.57 -8.98 6.13
N SER A 273 -17.63 -9.39 4.87
CA SER A 273 -18.04 -8.55 3.75
C SER A 273 -19.21 -9.20 3.02
N LEU A 274 -20.19 -8.38 2.65
CA LEU A 274 -21.30 -8.75 1.78
C LEU A 274 -21.45 -7.70 0.68
N SER A 275 -21.53 -8.11 -0.57
CA SER A 275 -21.75 -7.21 -1.69
C SER A 275 -22.78 -7.77 -2.67
N TYR A 276 -23.52 -6.87 -3.31
CA TYR A 276 -24.40 -7.16 -4.42
C TYR A 276 -24.02 -6.27 -5.59
N SER A 277 -23.84 -6.87 -6.75
CA SER A 277 -23.52 -6.16 -8.00
C SER A 277 -24.53 -6.56 -9.07
N PHE A 278 -24.97 -5.60 -9.86
CA PHE A 278 -25.84 -5.83 -11.00
C PHE A 278 -25.47 -4.96 -12.19
N THR A 279 -25.79 -5.44 -13.39
CA THR A 279 -25.64 -4.71 -14.65
C THR A 279 -27.03 -4.58 -15.29
N PHE A 280 -27.37 -3.40 -15.73
CA PHE A 280 -28.65 -3.06 -16.40
C PHE A 280 -28.47 -2.86 -17.90
#